data_d0d672f133629c0a601d3036b4cf957b
#
_entry.id   d0d672f133629c0a601d3036b4cf957b
#
_cell.length_a   1.000
_cell.length_b   1.000
_cell.length_c   1.000
_cell.angle_alpha   90.00
_cell.angle_beta   90.00
_cell.angle_gamma   90.00
#
_symmetry.space_group_name_H-M   'P 1'
#
loop_
_entity.id
_entity.type
_entity.pdbx_description
1 polymer ?
#
loop_
_entity_poly.entity_id
_entity_poly.type
_entity_poly.pdbx_seq_one_letter_code
_entity_poly.pdbx_strand_id
1 'polypeptide(L)'
;MHNSGRVLGIDYGERRIGLAVSDELGIIASGAGTIPGDNDVLSRIVALVRERDIQRIVVGLPLTLRGEEGASAEMVQRFVKALREACDTPVDLMDERFTSSIAEQTIRDMGVGKKKRREKGKVDEIAAVILLQGYLDSQK
;
A
#
# COMPACT_ATOMS: atom_id res chain seq x y z
N MET A 1 -14.03 4.33 19.29
CA MET A 1 -13.50 5.61 18.81
C MET A 1 -12.80 5.44 17.49
N HIS A 2 -13.15 6.26 16.54
CA HIS A 2 -12.62 6.12 15.21
C HIS A 2 -11.22 6.68 15.09
N ASN A 3 -10.37 5.98 14.38
CA ASN A 3 -9.09 6.51 13.98
C ASN A 3 -9.33 7.55 12.89
N SER A 4 -9.60 8.78 13.32
CA SER A 4 -9.68 9.89 12.38
C SER A 4 -8.26 10.23 11.93
N GLY A 5 -8.14 10.68 10.71
CA GLY A 5 -6.88 11.06 10.14
C GLY A 5 -6.56 10.27 8.89
N ARG A 6 -5.60 10.76 8.13
CA ARG A 6 -5.23 10.15 6.86
C ARG A 6 -4.43 8.88 7.09
N VAL A 7 -4.70 7.87 6.28
CA VAL A 7 -3.98 6.60 6.29
C VAL A 7 -3.22 6.47 4.98
N LEU A 8 -1.97 6.06 5.07
CA LEU A 8 -1.14 5.78 3.89
C LEU A 8 -1.13 4.27 3.64
N GLY A 9 -1.51 3.86 2.44
CA GLY A 9 -1.43 2.47 2.02
C GLY A 9 -0.19 2.27 1.15
N ILE A 10 0.56 1.21 1.41
CA ILE A 10 1.80 0.90 0.70
C ILE A 10 1.72 -0.52 0.14
N ASP A 11 1.86 -0.63 -1.19
CA ASP A 11 2.05 -1.90 -1.86
C ASP A 11 3.54 -2.01 -2.18
N TYR A 12 4.27 -2.76 -1.36
CA TYR A 12 5.72 -2.83 -1.43
C TYR A 12 6.19 -3.81 -2.51
N GLY A 13 6.99 -3.31 -3.44
CA GLY A 13 7.62 -4.13 -4.48
C GLY A 13 9.13 -3.87 -4.51
N GLU A 14 9.88 -4.76 -5.14
CA GLU A 14 11.33 -4.64 -5.24
C GLU A 14 11.78 -3.42 -6.06
N ARG A 15 11.06 -3.15 -7.14
CA ARG A 15 11.42 -2.09 -8.07
C ARG A 15 10.64 -0.81 -7.88
N ARG A 16 9.38 -0.96 -7.51
CA ARG A 16 8.47 0.16 -7.35
C ARG A 16 7.56 -0.10 -6.18
N ILE A 17 7.15 0.97 -5.55
CA ILE A 17 6.26 0.92 -4.40
C ILE A 17 5.04 1.75 -4.74
N GLY A 18 3.87 1.11 -4.75
CA GLY A 18 2.60 1.79 -4.98
C GLY A 18 2.10 2.45 -3.73
N LEU A 19 1.52 3.63 -3.88
CA LEU A 19 1.06 4.46 -2.76
C LEU A 19 -0.39 4.87 -2.95
N ALA A 20 -1.11 4.90 -1.83
CA ALA A 20 -2.47 5.43 -1.77
C ALA A 20 -2.63 6.18 -0.45
N VAL A 21 -3.48 7.18 -0.46
CA VAL A 21 -3.74 8.01 0.75
C VAL A 21 -5.25 8.14 0.92
N SER A 22 -5.72 8.03 2.16
CA SER A 22 -7.13 8.24 2.45
C SER A 22 -7.42 9.73 2.69
N ASP A 23 -8.70 10.07 2.68
CA ASP A 23 -9.17 11.37 3.16
C ASP A 23 -8.97 11.45 4.69
N GLU A 24 -9.22 12.63 5.24
CA GLU A 24 -9.04 12.88 6.67
C GLU A 24 -9.98 12.05 7.54
N LEU A 25 -11.13 11.65 7.00
CA LEU A 25 -12.09 10.83 7.73
C LEU A 25 -11.81 9.34 7.65
N GLY A 26 -10.84 8.93 6.82
CA GLY A 26 -10.49 7.52 6.67
C GLY A 26 -11.57 6.71 5.96
N ILE A 27 -12.24 7.30 4.98
CA ILE A 27 -13.37 6.67 4.28
C ILE A 27 -13.00 6.20 2.89
N ILE A 28 -12.31 7.05 2.11
CA ILE A 28 -12.03 6.80 0.69
C ILE A 28 -10.52 6.84 0.42
N ALA A 29 -10.04 5.81 -0.26
CA ALA A 29 -8.64 5.73 -0.71
C ALA A 29 -8.48 6.33 -2.10
N SER A 30 -7.42 7.08 -2.31
CA SER A 30 -7.05 7.66 -3.60
C SER A 30 -5.59 7.35 -3.90
N GLY A 31 -5.25 7.21 -5.18
CA GLY A 31 -3.87 6.95 -5.58
C GLY A 31 -2.95 8.12 -5.26
N ALA A 32 -1.75 7.80 -4.81
CA ALA A 32 -0.71 8.78 -4.50
C ALA A 32 0.58 8.51 -5.29
N GLY A 33 0.45 7.79 -6.41
CA GLY A 33 1.56 7.51 -7.31
C GLY A 33 2.41 6.32 -6.90
N THR A 34 3.62 6.30 -7.39
CA THR A 34 4.61 5.27 -7.06
C THR A 34 5.94 5.95 -6.77
N ILE A 35 6.77 5.25 -6.01
CA ILE A 35 8.15 5.66 -5.78
C ILE A 35 9.10 4.53 -6.14
N PRO A 36 10.34 4.83 -6.55
CA PRO A 36 11.30 3.76 -6.84
C PRO A 36 11.71 3.02 -5.58
N GLY A 37 11.92 1.71 -5.71
CA GLY A 37 12.41 0.86 -4.62
C GLY A 37 13.92 0.93 -4.49
N ASP A 38 14.45 2.10 -4.15
CA ASP A 38 15.89 2.31 -3.99
C ASP A 38 16.22 2.61 -2.52
N ASN A 39 17.46 3.04 -2.27
CA ASN A 39 17.91 3.30 -0.89
C ASN A 39 17.23 4.49 -0.22
N ASP A 40 16.51 5.32 -0.98
CA ASP A 40 15.83 6.51 -0.45
C ASP A 40 14.35 6.28 -0.11
N VAL A 41 13.88 5.03 -0.21
CA VAL A 41 12.47 4.69 0.04
C VAL A 41 11.99 5.20 1.40
N LEU A 42 12.73 4.89 2.46
CA LEU A 42 12.31 5.26 3.81
C LEU A 42 12.21 6.77 3.99
N SER A 43 13.20 7.52 3.49
CA SER A 43 13.18 8.98 3.61
C SER A 43 12.04 9.60 2.81
N ARG A 44 11.71 9.03 1.64
CA ARG A 44 10.57 9.50 0.85
C ARG A 44 9.25 9.25 1.55
N ILE A 45 9.09 8.07 2.16
CA ILE A 45 7.87 7.75 2.89
C ILE A 45 7.73 8.63 4.13
N VAL A 46 8.80 8.83 4.88
CA VAL A 46 8.78 9.71 6.05
C VAL A 46 8.41 11.15 5.65
N ALA A 47 8.95 11.64 4.53
CA ALA A 47 8.60 12.96 4.02
C ALA A 47 7.10 13.04 3.67
N LEU A 48 6.58 12.02 2.99
CA LEU A 48 5.17 11.95 2.63
C LEU A 48 4.27 11.93 3.86
N VAL A 49 4.65 11.18 4.87
CA VAL A 49 3.92 11.10 6.15
C VAL A 49 3.79 12.48 6.76
N ARG A 50 4.85 13.26 6.74
CA ARG A 50 4.84 14.63 7.27
C ARG A 50 4.04 15.59 6.41
N GLU A 51 4.25 15.54 5.10
CA GLU A 51 3.58 16.44 4.16
C GLU A 51 2.08 16.26 4.13
N ARG A 52 1.61 15.02 4.24
CA ARG A 52 0.20 14.69 4.17
C ARG A 52 -0.45 14.49 5.52
N ASP A 53 0.28 14.71 6.60
CA ASP A 53 -0.21 14.51 7.97
C ASP A 53 -0.81 13.11 8.15
N ILE A 54 -0.05 12.11 7.77
CA ILE A 54 -0.47 10.70 7.86
C ILE A 54 -0.45 10.26 9.32
N GLN A 55 -1.56 9.67 9.78
CA GLN A 55 -1.72 9.23 11.15
C GLN A 55 -1.51 7.73 11.32
N ARG A 56 -1.55 6.98 10.23
CA ARG A 56 -1.36 5.53 10.24
C ARG A 56 -0.88 5.06 8.88
N ILE A 57 -0.06 4.02 8.87
CA ILE A 57 0.43 3.40 7.64
C ILE A 57 -0.05 1.96 7.61
N VAL A 58 -0.53 1.48 6.47
CA VAL A 58 -0.85 0.08 6.27
C VAL A 58 -0.01 -0.45 5.10
N VAL A 59 0.63 -1.60 5.30
CA VAL A 59 1.49 -2.23 4.29
C VAL A 59 0.91 -3.62 3.98
N GLY A 60 0.79 -3.93 2.71
CA GLY A 60 0.31 -5.23 2.29
C GLY A 60 1.33 -6.33 2.54
N LEU A 61 0.91 -7.43 3.15
CA LEU A 61 1.75 -8.59 3.39
C LEU A 61 1.38 -9.68 2.40
N PRO A 62 2.27 -10.00 1.43
CA PRO A 62 1.98 -11.06 0.47
C PRO A 62 2.21 -12.42 1.10
N LEU A 63 1.12 -13.16 1.30
CA LEU A 63 1.17 -14.53 1.81
C LEU A 63 0.88 -15.51 0.67
N THR A 64 1.32 -16.75 0.82
CA THR A 64 0.93 -17.82 -0.11
C THR A 64 -0.56 -18.11 0.08
N LEU A 65 -1.17 -18.83 -0.84
CA LEU A 65 -2.58 -19.22 -0.73
C LEU A 65 -2.88 -20.00 0.53
N ARG A 66 -1.86 -20.66 1.11
CA ARG A 66 -1.98 -21.39 2.38
C ARG A 66 -1.83 -20.50 3.60
N GLY A 67 -1.57 -19.21 3.41
CA GLY A 67 -1.35 -18.29 4.50
C GLY A 67 0.06 -18.31 5.07
N GLU A 68 1.02 -18.87 4.32
CA GLU A 68 2.41 -18.96 4.74
C GLU A 68 3.22 -17.78 4.22
N GLU A 69 4.21 -17.35 5.00
CA GLU A 69 5.14 -16.31 4.57
C GLU A 69 6.22 -16.91 3.68
N GLY A 70 6.37 -16.35 2.48
CA GLY A 70 7.46 -16.67 1.57
C GLY A 70 8.51 -15.58 1.55
N ALA A 71 9.40 -15.62 0.55
CA ALA A 71 10.47 -14.63 0.40
C ALA A 71 9.95 -13.19 0.28
N SER A 72 8.84 -13.00 -0.44
CA SER A 72 8.23 -11.67 -0.59
C SER A 72 7.70 -11.13 0.73
N ALA A 73 7.10 -11.99 1.55
CA ALA A 73 6.61 -11.60 2.87
C ALA A 73 7.77 -11.23 3.80
N GLU A 74 8.86 -11.97 3.74
CA GLU A 74 10.06 -11.66 4.53
C GLU A 74 10.63 -10.30 4.16
N MET A 75 10.62 -9.96 2.87
CA MET A 75 11.08 -8.66 2.38
C MET A 75 10.22 -7.53 2.93
N VAL A 76 8.90 -7.72 2.92
CA VAL A 76 7.96 -6.75 3.47
C VAL A 76 8.16 -6.60 4.97
N GLN A 77 8.36 -7.69 5.71
CA GLN A 77 8.59 -7.63 7.15
C GLN A 77 9.85 -6.84 7.48
N ARG A 78 10.92 -7.00 6.71
CA ARG A 78 12.15 -6.22 6.90
C ARG A 78 11.92 -4.74 6.62
N PHE A 79 11.17 -4.44 5.57
CA PHE A 79 10.81 -3.08 5.24
C PHE A 79 9.98 -2.43 6.35
N VAL A 80 8.98 -3.14 6.86
CA VAL A 80 8.12 -2.65 7.94
C VAL A 80 8.92 -2.39 9.21
N LYS A 81 9.85 -3.28 9.53
CA LYS A 81 10.72 -3.08 10.69
C LYS A 81 11.54 -1.80 10.55
N ALA A 82 12.15 -1.60 9.38
CA ALA A 82 12.92 -0.39 9.12
C ALA A 82 12.04 0.86 9.16
N LEU A 83 10.83 0.78 8.62
CA LEU A 83 9.90 1.89 8.64
C LEU A 83 9.47 2.25 10.07
N ARG A 84 9.21 1.27 10.90
CA ARG A 84 8.86 1.49 12.31
C ARG A 84 9.99 2.15 13.09
N GLU A 85 11.23 1.87 12.72
CA GLU A 85 12.40 2.52 13.32
C GLU A 85 12.59 3.95 12.80
N ALA A 86 12.14 4.24 11.58
CA ALA A 86 12.34 5.52 10.94
C ALA A 86 11.28 6.57 11.28
N CYS A 87 10.12 6.16 11.78
CA CYS A 87 9.04 7.08 12.14
C CYS A 87 8.22 6.54 13.30
N ASP A 88 7.51 7.45 13.99
CA ASP A 88 6.66 7.09 15.12
C ASP A 88 5.23 6.73 14.71
N THR A 89 4.90 6.92 13.44
CA THR A 89 3.55 6.63 12.92
C THR A 89 3.28 5.13 13.00
N PRO A 90 2.12 4.70 13.55
CA PRO A 90 1.79 3.28 13.61
C PRO A 90 1.77 2.64 12.22
N VAL A 91 2.32 1.43 12.11
CA VAL A 91 2.38 0.67 10.87
C VAL A 91 1.70 -0.68 11.07
N ASP A 92 0.63 -0.92 10.33
CA ASP A 92 -0.11 -2.18 10.36
C ASP A 92 0.16 -2.97 9.09
N LEU A 93 0.03 -4.28 9.19
CA LEU A 93 0.13 -5.19 8.05
C LEU A 93 -1.28 -5.67 7.67
N MET A 94 -1.52 -5.86 6.37
CA MET A 94 -2.75 -6.40 5.86
C MET A 94 -2.47 -7.53 4.87
N ASP A 95 -3.15 -8.65 5.04
CA ASP A 95 -3.01 -9.81 4.16
C ASP A 95 -3.47 -9.47 2.74
N GLU A 96 -2.57 -9.64 1.76
CA GLU A 96 -2.85 -9.34 0.35
C GLU A 96 -3.42 -10.51 -0.44
N ARG A 97 -3.58 -11.69 0.15
CA ARG A 97 -3.99 -12.88 -0.61
C ARG A 97 -5.23 -12.67 -1.46
N PHE A 98 -6.17 -11.88 -0.99
CA PHE A 98 -7.43 -11.65 -1.68
C PHE A 98 -7.47 -10.34 -2.47
N THR A 99 -6.57 -9.42 -2.19
CA THR A 99 -6.57 -8.10 -2.85
C THR A 99 -5.97 -8.14 -4.24
N SER A 100 -5.02 -9.04 -4.52
CA SER A 100 -4.42 -9.12 -5.84
C SER A 100 -5.42 -9.57 -6.90
N SER A 101 -6.30 -10.52 -6.56
CA SER A 101 -7.37 -10.94 -7.50
C SER A 101 -8.37 -9.81 -7.74
N ILE A 102 -8.70 -9.06 -6.70
CA ILE A 102 -9.59 -7.90 -6.81
C ILE A 102 -8.92 -6.81 -7.67
N ALA A 103 -7.63 -6.59 -7.47
CA ALA A 103 -6.87 -5.61 -8.26
C ALA A 103 -6.88 -5.96 -9.74
N GLU A 104 -6.62 -7.21 -10.09
CA GLU A 104 -6.62 -7.67 -11.47
C GLU A 104 -8.00 -7.50 -12.11
N GLN A 105 -9.05 -7.87 -11.39
CA GLN A 105 -10.41 -7.74 -11.88
C GLN A 105 -10.78 -6.27 -12.08
N THR A 106 -10.41 -5.42 -11.12
CA THR A 106 -10.67 -3.98 -11.20
C THR A 106 -9.99 -3.36 -12.40
N ILE A 107 -8.75 -3.73 -12.68
CA ILE A 107 -8.00 -3.23 -13.84
C ILE A 107 -8.71 -3.64 -15.14
N ARG A 108 -9.19 -4.87 -15.20
CA ARG A 108 -9.94 -5.34 -16.37
C ARG A 108 -11.26 -4.61 -16.54
N ASP A 109 -12.00 -4.41 -15.45
CA ASP A 109 -13.30 -3.73 -15.45
C ASP A 109 -13.17 -2.25 -15.82
N MET A 110 -12.04 -1.65 -15.54
CA MET A 110 -11.76 -0.26 -15.93
C MET A 110 -11.43 -0.12 -17.41
N GLY A 111 -11.37 -1.24 -18.15
CA GLY A 111 -11.05 -1.23 -19.58
C GLY A 111 -9.63 -0.77 -19.87
N VAL A 112 -8.71 -0.95 -18.94
CA VAL A 112 -7.31 -0.59 -19.14
C VAL A 112 -6.70 -1.55 -20.18
N GLY A 113 -6.37 -1.03 -21.37
CA GLY A 113 -5.79 -1.81 -22.45
C GLY A 113 -4.40 -2.33 -22.13
N LYS A 114 -3.94 -3.30 -22.92
CA LYS A 114 -2.63 -3.93 -22.73
C LYS A 114 -1.49 -2.90 -22.62
N LYS A 115 -1.57 -1.83 -23.38
CA LYS A 115 -0.56 -0.78 -23.38
C LYS A 115 -0.47 -0.07 -22.01
N LYS A 116 -1.63 0.25 -21.43
CA LYS A 116 -1.68 0.89 -20.10
C LYS A 116 -1.34 -0.08 -18.98
N ARG A 117 -1.67 -1.36 -19.14
CA ARG A 117 -1.27 -2.39 -18.16
C ARG A 117 0.24 -2.57 -18.11
N ARG A 118 0.95 -2.19 -19.16
CA ARG A 118 2.41 -2.19 -19.19
C ARG A 118 3.01 -1.02 -18.41
N GLU A 119 2.20 0.00 -18.10
CA GLU A 119 2.60 1.04 -17.16
C GLU A 119 2.52 0.46 -15.76
N LYS A 120 3.57 -0.26 -15.39
CA LYS A 120 3.62 -1.02 -14.13
C LYS A 120 3.40 -0.16 -12.90
N GLY A 121 3.82 1.10 -12.95
CA GLY A 121 3.56 2.03 -11.85
C GLY A 121 2.07 2.27 -11.61
N LYS A 122 1.27 2.27 -12.68
CA LYS A 122 -0.19 2.44 -12.56
C LYS A 122 -0.83 1.24 -11.89
N VAL A 123 -0.38 0.04 -12.24
CA VAL A 123 -0.87 -1.19 -11.61
C VAL A 123 -0.54 -1.21 -10.12
N ASP A 124 0.69 -0.82 -9.75
CA ASP A 124 1.13 -0.77 -8.37
C ASP A 124 0.32 0.25 -7.55
N GLU A 125 0.04 1.40 -8.16
CA GLU A 125 -0.80 2.42 -7.53
C GLU A 125 -2.21 1.92 -7.29
N ILE A 126 -2.83 1.29 -8.28
CA ILE A 126 -4.18 0.72 -8.16
C ILE A 126 -4.21 -0.35 -7.08
N ALA A 127 -3.18 -1.21 -7.02
CA ALA A 127 -3.08 -2.23 -5.98
C ALA A 127 -3.04 -1.59 -4.59
N ALA A 128 -2.30 -0.50 -4.43
CA ALA A 128 -2.23 0.23 -3.17
C ALA A 128 -3.59 0.83 -2.79
N VAL A 129 -4.33 1.37 -3.76
CA VAL A 129 -5.68 1.91 -3.53
C VAL A 129 -6.62 0.82 -3.03
N ILE A 130 -6.62 -0.34 -3.69
CA ILE A 130 -7.49 -1.46 -3.32
C ILE A 130 -7.14 -1.99 -1.93
N LEU A 131 -5.84 -2.13 -1.65
CA LEU A 131 -5.35 -2.53 -0.34
C LEU A 131 -5.85 -1.57 0.75
N LEU A 132 -5.64 -0.28 0.53
CA LEU A 132 -6.02 0.73 1.50
C LEU A 132 -7.53 0.77 1.69
N GLN A 133 -8.31 0.73 0.60
CA GLN A 133 -9.77 0.75 0.71
C GLN A 133 -10.27 -0.47 1.49
N GLY A 134 -9.70 -1.64 1.25
CA GLY A 134 -10.04 -2.85 2.02
C GLY A 134 -9.75 -2.68 3.50
N TYR A 135 -8.62 -2.06 3.82
CA TYR A 135 -8.26 -1.76 5.21
C TYR A 135 -9.26 -0.80 5.85
N LEU A 136 -9.57 0.30 5.16
CA LEU A 136 -10.54 1.30 5.67
C LEU A 136 -11.90 0.68 5.92
N ASP A 137 -12.37 -0.15 4.99
CA ASP A 137 -13.66 -0.81 5.11
C ASP A 137 -13.69 -1.80 6.29
N SER A 138 -12.57 -2.43 6.60
CA SER A 138 -12.47 -3.36 7.73
C SER A 138 -12.49 -2.67 9.09
N GLN A 139 -12.27 -1.37 9.13
CA GLN A 139 -12.26 -0.59 10.37
C GLN A 139 -13.62 0.00 10.74
N LYS A 140 -14.63 -0.23 9.92
CA LYS A 140 -15.99 0.28 10.18
C LYS A 140 -16.76 -0.59 11.15
#